data_949a9c9bda8222ecb5c60aca36e3378e
#
_entry.id   949a9c9bda8222ecb5c60aca36e3378e
#
_cell.length_a   1.000
_cell.length_b   1.000
_cell.length_c   1.000
_cell.angle_alpha   90.00
_cell.angle_beta   90.00
_cell.angle_gamma   90.00
#
_symmetry.space_group_name_H-M   'P 1'
#
loop_
_entity.id
_entity.type
_entity.pdbx_description
1 polymer ?
#
loop_
_entity_poly.entity_id
_entity_poly.type
_entity_poly.pdbx_seq_one_letter_code
_entity_poly.pdbx_strand_id
1 'polypeptide(L)'
;MKYRCAVLDDYQGVALTMADWTRVAGEIEVEVFQKQIAGHAELCQTLKDFHILCLMRERTPLREELISALPNLRLIMTTGSQNLSIDVAAANRRGVTVCGTTALAHPTVELTFALILELARDRKSTRLNSSH
;
A
#
# COMPACT_ATOMS: atom_id res chain seq x y z
N MET A 1 -9.08 -4.99 -25.04
CA MET A 1 -8.77 -3.80 -24.23
C MET A 1 -8.28 -4.30 -22.88
N LYS A 2 -7.11 -3.83 -22.46
CA LYS A 2 -6.56 -4.20 -21.14
C LYS A 2 -7.01 -3.19 -20.08
N TYR A 3 -7.23 -3.66 -18.87
CA TYR A 3 -7.40 -2.78 -17.71
C TYR A 3 -6.04 -2.22 -17.29
N ARG A 4 -5.98 -0.92 -16.97
CA ARG A 4 -4.77 -0.30 -16.43
C ARG A 4 -4.80 -0.35 -14.90
N CYS A 5 -3.74 -0.85 -14.30
CA CYS A 5 -3.55 -0.98 -12.86
C CYS A 5 -2.38 -0.12 -12.42
N ALA A 6 -2.62 0.77 -11.47
CA ALA A 6 -1.56 1.54 -10.79
C ALA A 6 -1.24 0.92 -9.44
N VAL A 7 0.02 0.59 -9.21
CA VAL A 7 0.53 0.24 -7.88
C VAL A 7 1.19 1.49 -7.31
N LEU A 8 0.59 2.06 -6.25
CA LEU A 8 1.04 3.31 -5.67
C LEU A 8 2.00 3.10 -4.51
N ASP A 9 2.95 4.01 -4.37
CA ASP A 9 3.85 4.11 -3.21
C ASP A 9 4.72 2.87 -2.96
N ASP A 10 5.14 2.18 -4.02
CA ASP A 10 6.09 1.06 -3.92
C ASP A 10 7.52 1.58 -3.74
N TYR A 11 7.81 2.16 -2.57
CA TYR A 11 9.10 2.80 -2.28
C TYR A 11 10.29 1.83 -2.33
N GLN A 12 10.04 0.54 -2.19
CA GLN A 12 11.08 -0.50 -2.26
C GLN A 12 11.29 -1.04 -3.67
N GLY A 13 10.38 -0.77 -4.59
CA GLY A 13 10.44 -1.27 -5.96
C GLY A 13 10.28 -2.79 -6.07
N VAL A 14 9.50 -3.39 -5.18
CA VAL A 14 9.36 -4.86 -5.07
C VAL A 14 8.03 -5.40 -5.60
N ALA A 15 7.07 -4.57 -5.91
CA ALA A 15 5.71 -4.99 -6.25
C ALA A 15 5.68 -6.03 -7.39
N LEU A 16 6.47 -5.83 -8.43
CA LEU A 16 6.50 -6.73 -9.59
C LEU A 16 7.22 -8.06 -9.31
N THR A 17 8.02 -8.14 -8.24
CA THR A 17 8.75 -9.36 -7.87
C THR A 17 8.03 -10.19 -6.80
N MET A 18 7.08 -9.59 -6.08
CA MET A 18 6.37 -10.23 -4.96
C MET A 18 5.19 -11.11 -5.40
N ALA A 19 4.78 -11.01 -6.65
CA ALA A 19 3.70 -11.81 -7.20
C ALA A 19 3.97 -12.19 -8.66
N ASP A 20 3.36 -13.26 -9.11
CA ASP A 20 3.41 -13.67 -10.53
C ASP A 20 2.37 -12.87 -11.34
N TRP A 21 2.76 -11.71 -11.82
CA TRP A 21 1.94 -10.84 -12.65
C TRP A 21 1.68 -11.38 -14.06
N THR A 22 2.45 -12.41 -14.50
CA THR A 22 2.26 -13.02 -15.81
C THR A 22 0.87 -13.64 -15.95
N ARG A 23 0.28 -14.09 -14.84
CA ARG A 23 -1.06 -14.68 -14.80
C ARG A 23 -2.17 -13.73 -15.21
N VAL A 24 -1.95 -12.42 -15.09
CA VAL A 24 -2.92 -11.38 -15.43
C VAL A 24 -2.47 -10.48 -16.60
N ALA A 25 -1.26 -10.69 -17.13
CA ALA A 25 -0.67 -9.85 -18.16
C ALA A 25 -1.47 -9.81 -19.48
N GLY A 26 -2.32 -10.81 -19.73
CA GLY A 26 -3.24 -10.81 -20.86
C GLY A 26 -4.35 -9.76 -20.75
N GLU A 27 -4.80 -9.45 -19.54
CA GLU A 27 -5.95 -8.61 -19.25
C GLU A 27 -5.61 -7.29 -18.55
N ILE A 28 -4.48 -7.24 -17.82
CA ILE A 28 -4.08 -6.10 -17.00
C ILE A 28 -2.70 -5.61 -17.41
N GLU A 29 -2.61 -4.30 -17.61
CA GLU A 29 -1.34 -3.57 -17.74
C GLU A 29 -1.03 -2.88 -16.41
N VAL A 30 0.13 -3.20 -15.83
CA VAL A 30 0.54 -2.72 -14.51
C VAL A 30 1.60 -1.64 -14.63
N GLU A 31 1.35 -0.51 -13.98
CA GLU A 31 2.30 0.59 -13.83
C GLU A 31 2.59 0.81 -12.33
N VAL A 32 3.88 0.90 -11.97
CA VAL A 32 4.31 1.01 -10.58
C VAL A 32 4.88 2.39 -10.31
N PHE A 33 4.34 3.07 -9.30
CA PHE A 33 4.79 4.37 -8.83
C PHE A 33 5.62 4.18 -7.56
N GLN A 34 6.93 4.33 -7.68
CA GLN A 34 7.87 4.16 -6.56
C GLN A 34 7.98 5.39 -5.67
N LYS A 35 7.45 6.52 -6.12
CA LYS A 35 7.43 7.78 -5.37
C LYS A 35 6.00 8.21 -5.14
N GLN A 36 5.78 8.89 -4.04
CA GLN A 36 4.48 9.48 -3.77
C GLN A 36 4.17 10.57 -4.80
N ILE A 37 2.97 10.52 -5.36
CA ILE A 37 2.45 11.56 -6.23
C ILE A 37 1.99 12.72 -5.34
N ALA A 38 2.57 13.89 -5.53
CA ALA A 38 2.33 15.03 -4.66
C ALA A 38 1.12 15.85 -5.11
N GLY A 39 0.15 15.97 -4.21
CA GLY A 39 -0.99 16.85 -4.41
C GLY A 39 -2.17 16.23 -5.17
N HIS A 40 -3.35 16.77 -4.87
CA HIS A 40 -4.62 16.25 -5.39
C HIS A 40 -4.73 16.37 -6.91
N ALA A 41 -4.33 17.51 -7.47
CA ALA A 41 -4.41 17.76 -8.92
C ALA A 41 -3.54 16.79 -9.72
N GLU A 42 -2.32 16.51 -9.26
CA GLU A 42 -1.41 15.58 -9.90
C GLU A 42 -1.91 14.14 -9.80
N LEU A 43 -2.45 13.74 -8.64
CA LEU A 43 -3.12 12.45 -8.46
C LEU A 43 -4.27 12.26 -9.45
N CYS A 44 -5.16 13.25 -9.56
CA CYS A 44 -6.28 13.19 -10.50
C CYS A 44 -5.80 13.06 -11.94
N GLN A 45 -4.84 13.86 -12.34
CA GLN A 45 -4.32 13.87 -13.71
C GLN A 45 -3.60 12.56 -14.06
N THR A 46 -2.80 12.03 -13.13
CA THR A 46 -2.02 10.80 -13.32
C THR A 46 -2.93 9.57 -13.35
N LEU A 47 -3.91 9.51 -12.45
CA LEU A 47 -4.71 8.30 -12.23
C LEU A 47 -6.03 8.24 -13.02
N LYS A 48 -6.41 9.28 -13.76
CA LYS A 48 -7.72 9.37 -14.46
C LYS A 48 -8.01 8.22 -15.43
N ASP A 49 -6.96 7.63 -16.02
CA ASP A 49 -7.10 6.57 -17.02
C ASP A 49 -6.92 5.16 -16.43
N PHE A 50 -6.72 5.06 -15.10
CA PHE A 50 -6.59 3.78 -14.43
C PHE A 50 -7.93 3.21 -13.98
N HIS A 51 -8.03 1.89 -14.07
CA HIS A 51 -9.21 1.12 -13.69
C HIS A 51 -9.06 0.47 -12.31
N ILE A 52 -7.81 0.20 -11.93
CA ILE A 52 -7.44 -0.51 -10.70
C ILE A 52 -6.37 0.29 -9.97
N LEU A 53 -6.55 0.51 -8.67
CA LEU A 53 -5.54 1.07 -7.79
C LEU A 53 -5.14 0.05 -6.74
N CYS A 54 -3.85 -0.23 -6.65
CA CYS A 54 -3.26 -1.03 -5.58
C CYS A 54 -2.53 -0.10 -4.61
N LEU A 55 -3.00 -0.04 -3.37
CA LEU A 55 -2.49 0.86 -2.35
C LEU A 55 -1.57 0.13 -1.39
N MET A 56 -0.44 0.75 -1.11
CA MET A 56 0.49 0.30 -0.09
C MET A 56 0.14 0.96 1.24
N ARG A 57 -0.67 0.29 2.06
CA ARG A 57 -1.17 0.79 3.34
C ARG A 57 -1.90 2.14 3.18
N GLU A 58 -1.73 3.05 4.12
CA GLU A 58 -2.42 4.34 4.22
C GLU A 58 -1.57 5.50 3.67
N ARG A 59 -0.66 5.22 2.73
CA ARG A 59 0.29 6.22 2.20
C ARG A 59 -0.37 7.28 1.32
N THR A 60 -1.30 6.86 0.46
CA THR A 60 -2.09 7.78 -0.39
C THR A 60 -3.56 7.73 0.03
N PRO A 61 -4.11 8.81 0.61
CA PRO A 61 -5.53 8.86 0.96
C PRO A 61 -6.42 8.90 -0.28
N LEU A 62 -7.41 8.01 -0.32
CA LEU A 62 -8.47 8.00 -1.33
C LEU A 62 -9.77 8.52 -0.71
N ARG A 63 -9.91 9.85 -0.68
CA ARG A 63 -11.13 10.52 -0.21
C ARG A 63 -12.12 10.67 -1.35
N GLU A 64 -13.35 11.06 -1.01
CA GLU A 64 -14.45 11.21 -1.97
C GLU A 64 -14.07 12.08 -3.18
N GLU A 65 -13.37 13.18 -2.96
CA GLU A 65 -12.98 14.11 -4.03
C GLU A 65 -12.09 13.41 -5.08
N LEU A 66 -11.10 12.62 -4.63
CA LEU A 66 -10.22 11.88 -5.53
C LEU A 66 -10.95 10.76 -6.24
N ILE A 67 -11.72 9.95 -5.50
CA ILE A 67 -12.52 8.86 -6.08
C ILE A 67 -13.48 9.39 -7.14
N SER A 68 -14.10 10.55 -6.90
CA SER A 68 -15.02 11.21 -7.83
C SER A 68 -14.34 11.74 -9.07
N ALA A 69 -13.07 12.10 -8.99
CA ALA A 69 -12.27 12.59 -10.12
C ALA A 69 -11.72 11.48 -11.02
N LEU A 70 -11.90 10.21 -10.67
CA LEU A 70 -11.37 9.05 -11.40
C LEU A 70 -12.51 8.29 -12.12
N PRO A 71 -12.87 8.67 -13.36
CA PRO A 71 -14.08 8.17 -14.03
C PRO A 71 -13.99 6.69 -14.41
N ASN A 72 -12.78 6.16 -14.61
CA ASN A 72 -12.56 4.78 -15.05
C ASN A 72 -12.32 3.80 -13.90
N LEU A 73 -12.21 4.31 -12.67
CA LEU A 73 -11.90 3.49 -11.49
C LEU A 73 -13.00 2.48 -11.20
N ARG A 74 -12.62 1.21 -11.03
CA ARG A 74 -13.52 0.08 -10.77
C ARG A 74 -13.13 -0.74 -9.55
N LEU A 75 -11.82 -0.79 -9.23
CA LEU A 75 -11.30 -1.61 -8.14
C LEU A 75 -10.23 -0.85 -7.37
N ILE A 76 -10.34 -0.87 -6.06
CA ILE A 76 -9.32 -0.42 -5.12
C ILE A 76 -8.88 -1.65 -4.31
N MET A 77 -7.61 -1.97 -4.37
CA MET A 77 -6.99 -2.99 -3.52
C MET A 77 -6.06 -2.33 -2.52
N THR A 78 -6.09 -2.77 -1.28
CA THR A 78 -5.16 -2.30 -0.25
C THR A 78 -4.42 -3.47 0.40
N THR A 79 -3.17 -3.26 0.74
CA THR A 79 -2.42 -4.21 1.56
C THR A 79 -2.90 -4.13 3.00
N GLY A 80 -3.28 -5.28 3.55
CA GLY A 80 -3.91 -5.39 4.86
C GLY A 80 -5.43 -5.48 4.80
N SER A 81 -6.03 -5.83 5.93
CA SER A 81 -7.48 -6.08 6.03
C SER A 81 -8.33 -4.80 6.11
N GLN A 82 -7.71 -3.69 6.51
CA GLN A 82 -8.37 -2.39 6.63
C GLN A 82 -7.44 -1.27 6.18
N ASN A 83 -8.03 -0.21 5.66
CA ASN A 83 -7.33 1.02 5.31
C ASN A 83 -8.25 2.22 5.57
N LEU A 84 -8.01 2.91 6.68
CA LEU A 84 -8.82 4.05 7.12
C LEU A 84 -8.65 5.29 6.23
N SER A 85 -7.67 5.30 5.33
CA SER A 85 -7.46 6.39 4.39
C SER A 85 -8.36 6.30 3.14
N ILE A 86 -9.12 5.19 2.98
CA ILE A 86 -10.06 5.01 1.87
C ILE A 86 -11.47 5.37 2.33
N ASP A 87 -12.16 6.24 1.60
CA ASP A 87 -13.60 6.46 1.75
C ASP A 87 -14.37 5.34 1.02
N VAL A 88 -14.57 4.23 1.74
CA VAL A 88 -15.27 3.05 1.22
C VAL A 88 -16.71 3.37 0.85
N ALA A 89 -17.37 4.26 1.58
CA ALA A 89 -18.75 4.65 1.29
C ALA A 89 -18.84 5.42 -0.05
N ALA A 90 -17.91 6.34 -0.29
CA ALA A 90 -17.81 7.04 -1.57
C ALA A 90 -17.49 6.08 -2.73
N ALA A 91 -16.57 5.14 -2.54
CA ALA A 91 -16.27 4.11 -3.53
C ALA A 91 -17.50 3.30 -3.89
N ASN A 92 -18.23 2.81 -2.89
CA ASN A 92 -19.44 2.01 -3.08
C ASN A 92 -20.54 2.78 -3.83
N ARG A 93 -20.76 4.07 -3.50
CA ARG A 93 -21.74 4.91 -4.21
C ARG A 93 -21.44 5.04 -5.71
N ARG A 94 -20.18 4.91 -6.09
CA ARG A 94 -19.71 4.96 -7.49
C ARG A 94 -19.58 3.59 -8.14
N GLY A 95 -19.96 2.51 -7.46
CA GLY A 95 -19.80 1.14 -7.96
C GLY A 95 -18.35 0.67 -8.02
N VAL A 96 -17.45 1.29 -7.26
CA VAL A 96 -16.06 0.88 -7.15
C VAL A 96 -15.94 -0.16 -6.04
N THR A 97 -15.41 -1.33 -6.39
CA THR A 97 -15.16 -2.40 -5.42
C THR A 97 -13.91 -2.08 -4.60
N VAL A 98 -13.97 -2.29 -3.28
CA VAL A 98 -12.82 -2.15 -2.38
C VAL A 98 -12.49 -3.51 -1.77
N CYS A 99 -11.25 -3.95 -1.93
CA CYS A 99 -10.74 -5.22 -1.40
C CYS A 99 -9.48 -4.98 -0.55
N GLY A 100 -9.35 -5.75 0.52
CA GLY A 100 -8.13 -5.85 1.31
C GLY A 100 -7.49 -7.23 1.19
N THR A 101 -6.30 -7.38 1.73
CA THR A 101 -5.61 -8.66 1.89
C THR A 101 -5.54 -9.05 3.35
N THR A 102 -5.39 -10.34 3.63
CA THR A 102 -5.12 -10.79 5.01
C THR A 102 -3.77 -10.25 5.47
N ALA A 103 -3.71 -9.77 6.72
CA ALA A 103 -2.49 -9.30 7.34
C ALA A 103 -2.01 -10.31 8.39
N LEU A 104 -0.70 -10.59 8.37
CA LEU A 104 -0.05 -11.34 9.44
C LEU A 104 0.45 -10.34 10.49
N ALA A 105 -0.17 -10.33 11.66
CA ALA A 105 0.24 -9.45 12.76
C ALA A 105 1.49 -9.93 13.49
N HIS A 106 1.72 -11.25 13.51
CA HIS A 106 2.81 -11.88 14.27
C HIS A 106 4.21 -11.38 13.94
N PRO A 107 4.63 -11.21 12.66
CA PRO A 107 6.00 -10.79 12.35
C PRO A 107 6.38 -9.45 12.97
N THR A 108 5.46 -8.50 13.00
CA THR A 108 5.71 -7.17 13.59
C THR A 108 5.87 -7.24 15.10
N VAL A 109 5.03 -8.03 15.76
CA VAL A 109 5.08 -8.24 17.21
C VAL A 109 6.37 -8.96 17.58
N GLU A 110 6.70 -10.05 16.90
CA GLU A 110 7.92 -10.82 17.15
C GLU A 110 9.18 -9.98 16.95
N LEU A 111 9.28 -9.19 15.89
CA LEU A 111 10.40 -8.28 15.66
C LEU A 111 10.49 -7.21 16.73
N THR A 112 9.38 -6.66 17.19
CA THR A 112 9.35 -5.66 18.26
C THR A 112 9.91 -6.25 19.55
N PHE A 113 9.47 -7.44 19.96
CA PHE A 113 10.02 -8.11 21.14
C PHE A 113 11.50 -8.47 20.98
N ALA A 114 11.92 -8.94 19.82
CA ALA A 114 13.31 -9.24 19.53
C ALA A 114 14.21 -8.00 19.71
N LEU A 115 13.79 -6.84 19.17
CA LEU A 115 14.53 -5.58 19.32
C LEU A 115 14.56 -5.08 20.77
N ILE A 116 13.46 -5.21 21.52
CA ILE A 116 13.43 -4.85 22.95
C ILE A 116 14.41 -5.70 23.76
N LEU A 117 14.41 -7.02 23.52
CA LEU A 117 15.30 -7.95 24.21
C LEU A 117 16.78 -7.69 23.85
N GLU A 118 17.08 -7.41 22.60
CA GLU A 118 18.41 -7.04 22.12
C GLU A 118 18.93 -5.79 22.83
N LEU A 119 18.16 -4.71 22.85
CA LEU A 119 18.50 -3.46 23.55
C LEU A 119 18.67 -3.67 25.05
N ALA A 120 17.85 -4.51 25.68
CA ALA A 120 18.00 -4.82 27.11
C ALA A 120 19.29 -5.59 27.39
N ARG A 121 19.70 -6.48 26.49
CA ARG A 121 20.95 -7.23 26.58
C ARG A 121 22.18 -6.33 26.42
N ASP A 122 22.19 -5.46 25.42
CA ASP A 122 23.29 -4.53 25.17
C ASP A 122 23.53 -3.58 26.35
N ARG A 123 22.47 -3.05 26.97
CA ARG A 123 22.59 -2.21 28.16
C ARG A 123 23.24 -2.96 29.34
N LYS A 124 22.98 -4.26 29.46
CA LYS A 124 23.58 -5.08 30.52
C LYS A 124 25.06 -5.31 30.27
N SER A 125 25.47 -5.60 29.02
CA SER A 125 26.87 -5.79 28.65
C SER A 125 27.67 -4.49 28.76
N THR A 126 27.11 -3.34 28.38
CA THR A 126 27.75 -2.03 28.53
C THR A 126 27.99 -1.65 29.99
N ARG A 127 27.04 -1.97 30.89
CA ARG A 127 27.25 -1.76 32.35
C ARG A 127 28.36 -2.62 32.95
N LEU A 128 28.48 -3.86 32.48
CA LEU A 128 29.57 -4.75 32.95
C LEU A 128 30.95 -4.30 32.48
N ASN A 129 31.04 -3.71 31.28
CA ASN A 129 32.28 -3.17 30.73
C ASN A 129 32.70 -1.82 31.33
N SER A 130 31.77 -1.06 31.92
CA SER A 130 32.05 0.23 32.56
C SER A 130 32.43 0.11 34.04
N SER A 131 32.43 -1.09 34.65
CA SER A 131 32.84 -1.38 36.03
C SER A 131 34.26 -1.89 36.15
N HIS A 132 35.07 -1.80 35.10
CA HIS A 132 36.50 -2.01 35.07
C HIS A 132 37.21 -0.66 34.86
#